data_cdc476894fd016f2ddee310cbbafa4a4
#
_entry.id   cdc476894fd016f2ddee310cbbafa4a4
#
_cell.length_a   1.000
_cell.length_b   1.000
_cell.length_c   1.000
_cell.angle_alpha   90.00
_cell.angle_beta   90.00
_cell.angle_gamma   90.00
#
_symmetry.space_group_name_H-M   'P 1'
#
loop_
_entity.id
_entity.type
_entity.pdbx_description
1 polymer ?
#
loop_
_entity_poly.entity_id
_entity_poly.type
_entity_poly.pdbx_seq_one_letter_code
_entity_poly.pdbx_strand_id
1 'polypeptide(L)'
;MLLRFGSSLSSLKLHPHPHPLPMAAKTITDFFNPNPAPAKRRKLSTSSDHQPFSSLTPDQKSRIELNKCLAISKRNLKLCSQKVEGSGYVKLEELLVEDTWLQVLPGEFQKPYALNLCKFVEAELSSGAVPIFPPQHLIFNALNSTPFHRVKVVIIGQDPYHGPGQAMGLSFSVPEGVKIPSSLANMFKELKQDLGCSIPSHGNLHKWAVQGVLLLNTVLTVRKQQANSHAKKGWEQFTDAVIKTISQKKEGVVFLLWGNSAQEKSKLIDQTKHHILKAAHPSGLSANRGFFGCRLVRVKTSSLCDLHIESAGFVINNSVFGFQGIGWFIIGFYGYNNGPIELGIK
;
A
#
# COMPACT_ATOMS: atom_id res chain seq x y z
N MET A 1 -51.31 45.79 -11.00
CA MET A 1 -50.88 47.13 -11.48
C MET A 1 -49.72 46.90 -12.43
N LEU A 2 -50.06 47.01 -13.74
CA LEU A 2 -49.15 46.83 -14.89
C LEU A 2 -48.30 48.07 -15.05
N LEU A 3 -47.00 47.93 -15.32
CA LEU A 3 -46.28 48.92 -16.13
C LEU A 3 -45.22 48.19 -17.00
N ARG A 4 -45.45 48.23 -18.30
CA ARG A 4 -44.51 48.03 -19.41
C ARG A 4 -43.70 49.32 -19.60
N PHE A 5 -42.47 49.15 -20.15
CA PHE A 5 -41.74 50.02 -21.12
C PHE A 5 -40.32 49.46 -21.15
N GLY A 6 -39.63 49.27 -22.26
CA GLY A 6 -39.75 49.73 -23.62
C GLY A 6 -38.36 49.47 -24.24
N SER A 7 -38.36 48.97 -25.44
CA SER A 7 -37.25 48.60 -26.32
C SER A 7 -36.30 49.75 -26.64
N SER A 8 -34.99 49.49 -26.74
CA SER A 8 -34.11 50.22 -27.64
C SER A 8 -33.05 49.31 -28.23
N LEU A 9 -33.16 49.10 -29.52
CA LEU A 9 -32.19 48.45 -30.40
C LEU A 9 -31.10 49.46 -30.76
N SER A 10 -29.84 49.11 -30.55
CA SER A 10 -28.71 49.75 -31.24
C SER A 10 -27.85 48.67 -31.88
N SER A 11 -27.85 48.74 -33.20
CA SER A 11 -27.15 47.93 -34.18
C SER A 11 -25.62 48.10 -34.04
N LEU A 12 -24.89 47.01 -33.82
CA LEU A 12 -23.44 46.96 -34.01
C LEU A 12 -23.11 45.98 -35.14
N LYS A 13 -22.39 46.51 -36.14
CA LYS A 13 -21.94 45.86 -37.36
C LYS A 13 -20.98 44.72 -37.03
N LEU A 14 -21.29 43.52 -37.53
CA LEU A 14 -20.41 42.35 -37.55
C LEU A 14 -19.47 42.45 -38.75
N HIS A 15 -18.18 42.39 -38.51
CA HIS A 15 -17.16 42.05 -39.53
C HIS A 15 -17.02 40.50 -39.59
N PRO A 16 -16.87 39.90 -40.77
CA PRO A 16 -16.73 38.47 -40.93
C PRO A 16 -15.30 38.01 -40.63
N HIS A 17 -15.16 37.07 -39.71
CA HIS A 17 -13.94 36.30 -39.52
C HIS A 17 -13.89 35.14 -40.53
N PRO A 18 -12.67 34.76 -41.03
CA PRO A 18 -12.55 33.67 -42.00
C PRO A 18 -12.84 32.31 -41.36
N HIS A 19 -13.56 31.46 -42.07
CA HIS A 19 -13.88 30.08 -41.71
C HIS A 19 -12.61 29.23 -41.68
N PRO A 20 -12.41 28.36 -40.66
CA PRO A 20 -11.42 27.29 -40.73
C PRO A 20 -11.95 26.16 -41.65
N LEU A 21 -11.04 25.64 -42.49
CA LEU A 21 -11.26 24.49 -43.36
C LEU A 21 -11.61 23.23 -42.54
N PRO A 22 -12.49 22.35 -43.04
CA PRO A 22 -12.85 21.13 -42.34
C PRO A 22 -11.69 20.13 -42.33
N MET A 23 -11.21 19.75 -41.16
CA MET A 23 -10.37 18.58 -41.01
C MET A 23 -11.20 17.32 -41.26
N ALA A 24 -10.82 16.55 -42.28
CA ALA A 24 -11.44 15.27 -42.60
C ALA A 24 -11.27 14.29 -41.43
N ALA A 25 -12.36 13.79 -40.89
CA ALA A 25 -12.41 12.74 -39.90
C ALA A 25 -11.85 11.44 -40.52
N LYS A 26 -10.73 10.93 -40.02
CA LYS A 26 -10.21 9.60 -40.38
C LYS A 26 -11.15 8.54 -39.81
N THR A 27 -11.71 7.70 -40.68
CA THR A 27 -12.52 6.56 -40.31
C THR A 27 -11.64 5.39 -39.85
N ILE A 28 -12.24 4.53 -39.00
CA ILE A 28 -11.57 3.33 -38.44
C ILE A 28 -11.01 2.39 -39.54
N THR A 29 -11.52 2.47 -40.76
CA THR A 29 -11.06 1.68 -41.93
C THR A 29 -9.67 2.08 -42.44
N ASP A 30 -9.15 3.27 -42.12
CA ASP A 30 -7.83 3.71 -42.56
C ASP A 30 -6.67 3.04 -41.81
N PHE A 31 -6.96 2.29 -40.75
CA PHE A 31 -5.97 1.54 -39.95
C PHE A 31 -5.69 0.12 -40.44
N PHE A 32 -6.45 -0.40 -41.41
CA PHE A 32 -6.36 -1.79 -41.87
C PHE A 32 -5.92 -1.94 -43.33
N ASN A 33 -5.19 -1.00 -43.92
CA ASN A 33 -4.70 -1.13 -45.28
C ASN A 33 -3.27 -1.68 -45.28
N PRO A 34 -3.02 -2.94 -45.78
CA PRO A 34 -1.73 -3.59 -45.75
C PRO A 34 -0.88 -3.32 -47.01
N ASN A 35 -0.47 -2.07 -47.26
CA ASN A 35 0.55 -1.78 -48.24
C ASN A 35 1.40 -0.57 -47.84
N PRO A 36 2.51 -0.76 -47.12
CA PRO A 36 3.55 0.23 -47.05
C PRO A 36 4.57 0.03 -48.17
N ALA A 37 4.85 1.10 -48.93
CA ALA A 37 5.98 1.19 -49.81
C ALA A 37 7.31 0.90 -49.10
N PRO A 38 8.35 0.38 -49.75
CA PRO A 38 9.56 -0.12 -49.06
C PRO A 38 10.38 1.05 -48.49
N ALA A 39 10.31 1.20 -47.18
CA ALA A 39 11.24 2.07 -46.45
C ALA A 39 12.64 1.48 -46.47
N LYS A 40 13.63 2.24 -46.93
CA LYS A 40 15.05 1.91 -46.94
C LYS A 40 15.47 1.43 -45.54
N ARG A 41 15.80 0.15 -45.46
CA ARG A 41 16.31 -0.52 -44.26
C ARG A 41 17.68 0.08 -43.91
N ARG A 42 17.71 0.99 -42.94
CA ARG A 42 18.95 1.43 -42.29
C ARG A 42 19.50 0.21 -41.56
N LYS A 43 20.61 -0.34 -42.02
CA LYS A 43 21.36 -1.38 -41.32
C LYS A 43 21.73 -0.83 -39.96
N LEU A 44 21.04 -1.27 -38.94
CA LEU A 44 21.44 -1.09 -37.54
C LEU A 44 22.62 -2.04 -37.34
N SER A 45 23.81 -1.50 -37.18
CA SER A 45 24.99 -2.27 -36.79
C SER A 45 24.65 -2.99 -35.48
N THR A 46 24.67 -4.31 -35.54
CA THR A 46 24.59 -5.18 -34.37
C THR A 46 25.87 -5.04 -33.55
N SER A 47 25.96 -4.03 -32.72
CA SER A 47 26.77 -4.09 -31.53
C SER A 47 25.90 -4.74 -30.45
N SER A 48 26.15 -6.02 -30.21
CA SER A 48 25.60 -6.78 -29.12
C SER A 48 26.23 -6.29 -27.81
N ASP A 49 25.85 -5.12 -27.33
CA ASP A 49 26.07 -4.72 -25.96
C ASP A 49 24.94 -5.30 -25.07
N HIS A 50 25.00 -6.61 -24.87
CA HIS A 50 24.43 -7.21 -23.67
C HIS A 50 25.31 -6.78 -22.52
N GLN A 51 25.05 -5.58 -21.96
CA GLN A 51 25.63 -5.20 -20.69
C GLN A 51 25.16 -6.23 -19.64
N PRO A 52 26.07 -6.94 -18.96
CA PRO A 52 25.69 -7.93 -17.97
C PRO A 52 24.93 -7.24 -16.84
N PHE A 53 23.92 -7.91 -16.26
CA PHE A 53 23.07 -7.44 -15.16
C PHE A 53 23.88 -6.89 -13.96
N SER A 54 25.19 -7.20 -13.90
CA SER A 54 26.17 -6.70 -12.93
C SER A 54 26.53 -5.20 -13.10
N SER A 55 26.21 -4.57 -14.24
CA SER A 55 26.54 -3.17 -14.52
C SER A 55 25.47 -2.16 -14.10
N LEU A 56 24.31 -2.62 -13.60
CA LEU A 56 23.24 -1.74 -13.16
C LEU A 56 23.60 -1.03 -11.85
N THR A 57 23.31 0.29 -11.79
CA THR A 57 23.47 1.04 -10.55
C THR A 57 22.54 0.53 -9.44
N PRO A 58 22.85 0.77 -8.15
CA PRO A 58 21.95 0.41 -7.03
C PRO A 58 20.53 0.96 -7.22
N ASP A 59 20.38 2.21 -7.70
CA ASP A 59 19.09 2.83 -7.98
C ASP A 59 18.31 2.14 -9.09
N GLN A 60 18.99 1.73 -10.17
CA GLN A 60 18.37 0.97 -11.25
C GLN A 60 17.88 -0.39 -10.76
N LYS A 61 18.69 -1.10 -9.95
CA LYS A 61 18.30 -2.38 -9.33
C LYS A 61 17.08 -2.19 -8.42
N SER A 62 17.08 -1.15 -7.58
CA SER A 62 15.95 -0.82 -6.68
C SER A 62 14.67 -0.52 -7.45
N ARG A 63 14.74 0.25 -8.56
CA ARG A 63 13.59 0.54 -9.43
C ARG A 63 13.04 -0.70 -10.11
N ILE A 64 13.92 -1.57 -10.63
CA ILE A 64 13.52 -2.84 -11.25
C ILE A 64 12.78 -3.69 -10.23
N GLU A 65 13.32 -3.82 -9.04
CA GLU A 65 12.74 -4.63 -7.98
C GLU A 65 11.39 -4.08 -7.50
N LEU A 66 11.27 -2.75 -7.33
CA LEU A 66 10.00 -2.12 -7.02
C LEU A 66 8.95 -2.37 -8.12
N ASN A 67 9.34 -2.24 -9.38
CA ASN A 67 8.43 -2.49 -10.50
C ASN A 67 7.96 -3.95 -10.56
N LYS A 68 8.84 -4.92 -10.26
CA LYS A 68 8.46 -6.34 -10.13
C LYS A 68 7.41 -6.54 -9.02
N CYS A 69 7.64 -5.96 -7.83
CA CYS A 69 6.70 -6.06 -6.72
C CYS A 69 5.35 -5.42 -7.05
N LEU A 70 5.35 -4.25 -7.71
CA LEU A 70 4.14 -3.60 -8.20
C LEU A 70 3.38 -4.47 -9.21
N ALA A 71 4.09 -5.13 -10.12
CA ALA A 71 3.49 -6.02 -11.12
C ALA A 71 2.87 -7.26 -10.46
N ILE A 72 3.55 -7.88 -9.49
CA ILE A 72 3.03 -9.03 -8.72
C ILE A 72 1.77 -8.63 -7.95
N SER A 73 1.82 -7.53 -7.19
CA SER A 73 0.67 -7.05 -6.44
C SER A 73 -0.54 -6.75 -7.34
N LYS A 74 -0.33 -6.06 -8.47
CA LYS A 74 -1.38 -5.79 -9.44
C LYS A 74 -1.98 -7.07 -10.03
N ARG A 75 -1.14 -8.07 -10.34
CA ARG A 75 -1.59 -9.39 -10.81
C ARG A 75 -2.47 -10.06 -9.76
N ASN A 76 -2.02 -10.10 -8.50
CA ASN A 76 -2.75 -10.72 -7.41
C ASN A 76 -4.10 -10.05 -7.17
N LEU A 77 -4.15 -8.72 -7.14
CA LEU A 77 -5.40 -7.96 -7.00
C LEU A 77 -6.37 -8.21 -8.17
N LYS A 78 -5.86 -8.22 -9.41
CA LYS A 78 -6.65 -8.54 -10.59
C LYS A 78 -7.22 -9.96 -10.51
N LEU A 79 -6.43 -10.94 -10.07
CA LEU A 79 -6.87 -12.33 -9.91
C LEU A 79 -8.00 -12.43 -8.87
N CYS A 80 -7.87 -11.75 -7.72
CA CYS A 80 -8.93 -11.71 -6.71
C CYS A 80 -10.22 -11.05 -7.26
N SER A 81 -10.10 -9.94 -7.99
CA SER A 81 -11.25 -9.26 -8.61
C SER A 81 -11.97 -10.16 -9.60
N GLN A 82 -11.20 -10.82 -10.49
CA GLN A 82 -11.75 -11.74 -11.48
C GLN A 82 -12.48 -12.94 -10.85
N LYS A 83 -11.95 -13.48 -9.74
CA LYS A 83 -12.63 -14.56 -9.00
C LYS A 83 -13.98 -14.09 -8.45
N VAL A 84 -14.02 -12.90 -7.85
CA VAL A 84 -15.25 -12.33 -7.27
C VAL A 84 -16.28 -12.02 -8.36
N GLU A 85 -15.85 -11.45 -9.50
CA GLU A 85 -16.72 -11.08 -10.61
C GLU A 85 -17.26 -12.31 -11.36
N GLY A 86 -16.46 -13.38 -11.45
CA GLY A 86 -16.76 -14.54 -12.34
C GLY A 86 -17.63 -15.62 -11.70
N SER A 87 -17.69 -15.75 -10.37
CA SER A 87 -18.28 -16.94 -9.73
C SER A 87 -19.52 -16.69 -8.87
N GLY A 88 -19.94 -15.45 -8.68
CA GLY A 88 -21.08 -15.13 -7.79
C GLY A 88 -20.87 -15.52 -6.31
N TYR A 89 -19.97 -16.47 -6.06
CA TYR A 89 -19.56 -16.94 -4.74
C TYR A 89 -18.09 -17.37 -4.77
N VAL A 90 -17.29 -16.78 -3.88
CA VAL A 90 -15.87 -17.12 -3.72
C VAL A 90 -15.62 -17.52 -2.26
N LYS A 91 -15.02 -18.67 -2.06
CA LYS A 91 -14.58 -19.09 -0.71
C LYS A 91 -13.52 -18.11 -0.21
N LEU A 92 -13.61 -17.78 1.09
CA LEU A 92 -12.70 -16.81 1.69
C LEU A 92 -11.22 -17.20 1.48
N GLU A 93 -10.88 -18.47 1.64
CA GLU A 93 -9.52 -19.01 1.48
C GLU A 93 -8.94 -18.79 0.08
N GLU A 94 -9.79 -18.76 -0.96
CA GLU A 94 -9.38 -18.55 -2.35
C GLU A 94 -8.94 -17.14 -2.69
N LEU A 95 -9.20 -16.18 -1.78
CA LEU A 95 -8.82 -14.79 -1.92
C LEU A 95 -7.39 -14.50 -1.43
N LEU A 96 -6.75 -15.43 -0.72
CA LEU A 96 -5.31 -15.38 -0.46
C LEU A 96 -4.60 -16.08 -1.63
N VAL A 97 -4.02 -15.28 -2.52
CA VAL A 97 -3.44 -15.75 -3.81
C VAL A 97 -1.94 -15.58 -3.91
N GLU A 98 -1.31 -14.99 -2.90
CA GLU A 98 0.14 -14.80 -2.88
C GLU A 98 0.82 -16.08 -2.38
N ASP A 99 1.56 -16.74 -3.28
CA ASP A 99 2.09 -18.08 -3.10
C ASP A 99 3.00 -18.23 -1.87
N THR A 100 3.80 -17.23 -1.55
CA THR A 100 4.76 -17.32 -0.44
C THR A 100 4.06 -17.36 0.93
N TRP A 101 2.87 -16.76 1.05
CA TRP A 101 2.03 -16.90 2.25
C TRP A 101 1.40 -18.27 2.35
N LEU A 102 0.91 -18.83 1.24
CA LEU A 102 0.35 -20.18 1.20
C LEU A 102 1.39 -21.23 1.61
N GLN A 103 2.64 -21.05 1.19
CA GLN A 103 3.76 -21.95 1.55
C GLN A 103 4.12 -21.89 3.03
N VAL A 104 4.00 -20.73 3.68
CA VAL A 104 4.43 -20.56 5.07
C VAL A 104 3.30 -20.74 6.09
N LEU A 105 2.04 -20.76 5.64
CA LEU A 105 0.83 -21.02 6.42
C LEU A 105 0.11 -22.30 5.98
N PRO A 106 0.83 -23.44 5.85
CA PRO A 106 0.21 -24.67 5.36
C PRO A 106 -0.89 -25.13 6.33
N GLY A 107 -2.05 -25.50 5.77
CA GLY A 107 -3.18 -26.03 6.57
C GLY A 107 -3.83 -25.01 7.51
N GLU A 108 -3.52 -23.71 7.42
CA GLU A 108 -4.09 -22.73 8.33
C GLU A 108 -5.61 -22.60 8.18
N PHE A 109 -6.11 -22.59 6.93
CA PHE A 109 -7.55 -22.53 6.65
C PHE A 109 -8.33 -23.81 6.99
N GLN A 110 -7.65 -24.95 7.21
CA GLN A 110 -8.24 -26.21 7.61
C GLN A 110 -8.43 -26.34 9.13
N LYS A 111 -7.90 -25.41 9.90
CA LYS A 111 -8.09 -25.39 11.37
C LYS A 111 -9.54 -25.09 11.73
N PRO A 112 -10.08 -25.64 12.85
CA PRO A 112 -11.49 -25.46 13.23
C PRO A 112 -11.90 -24.00 13.34
N TYR A 113 -11.05 -23.13 13.89
CA TYR A 113 -11.36 -21.70 13.99
C TYR A 113 -11.47 -21.03 12.62
N ALA A 114 -10.59 -21.41 11.67
CA ALA A 114 -10.55 -20.83 10.34
C ALA A 114 -11.75 -21.29 9.50
N LEU A 115 -12.15 -22.55 9.61
CA LEU A 115 -13.40 -23.06 9.00
C LEU A 115 -14.63 -22.30 9.51
N ASN A 116 -14.70 -22.03 10.81
CA ASN A 116 -15.78 -21.23 11.40
C ASN A 116 -15.73 -19.77 10.93
N LEU A 117 -14.53 -19.20 10.84
CA LEU A 117 -14.31 -17.86 10.29
C LEU A 117 -14.76 -17.76 8.81
N CYS A 118 -14.38 -18.71 7.97
CA CYS A 118 -14.81 -18.75 6.57
C CYS A 118 -16.33 -18.79 6.47
N LYS A 119 -16.99 -19.71 7.16
CA LYS A 119 -18.47 -19.80 7.20
C LYS A 119 -19.12 -18.50 7.67
N PHE A 120 -18.55 -17.86 8.70
CA PHE A 120 -19.05 -16.60 9.22
C PHE A 120 -18.95 -15.47 8.18
N VAL A 121 -17.76 -15.26 7.58
CA VAL A 121 -17.55 -14.18 6.60
C VAL A 121 -18.39 -14.42 5.34
N GLU A 122 -18.49 -15.65 4.88
CA GLU A 122 -19.30 -16.05 3.74
C GLU A 122 -20.80 -15.79 3.99
N ALA A 123 -21.30 -16.12 5.18
CA ALA A 123 -22.67 -15.79 5.56
C ALA A 123 -22.92 -14.28 5.60
N GLU A 124 -21.99 -13.50 6.14
CA GLU A 124 -22.08 -12.04 6.15
C GLU A 124 -22.12 -11.45 4.73
N LEU A 125 -21.26 -11.92 3.83
CA LEU A 125 -21.21 -11.48 2.44
C LEU A 125 -22.46 -11.89 1.65
N SER A 126 -22.96 -13.12 1.86
CA SER A 126 -24.14 -13.66 1.16
C SER A 126 -25.45 -13.05 1.65
N SER A 127 -25.54 -12.65 2.92
CA SER A 127 -26.76 -12.09 3.49
C SER A 127 -27.15 -10.75 2.83
N GLY A 128 -26.14 -9.96 2.41
CA GLY A 128 -26.34 -8.63 1.83
C GLY A 128 -27.03 -7.62 2.75
N ALA A 129 -27.43 -8.02 3.98
CA ALA A 129 -28.21 -7.19 4.89
C ALA A 129 -27.48 -5.91 5.32
N VAL A 130 -26.17 -6.00 5.54
CA VAL A 130 -25.29 -4.87 5.87
C VAL A 130 -24.02 -4.99 5.02
N PRO A 131 -23.60 -3.94 4.31
CA PRO A 131 -22.35 -3.97 3.55
C PRO A 131 -21.16 -4.30 4.45
N ILE A 132 -20.28 -5.19 3.96
CA ILE A 132 -19.03 -5.59 4.61
C ILE A 132 -17.86 -4.87 3.96
N PHE A 133 -16.90 -4.42 4.75
CA PHE A 133 -15.67 -3.78 4.29
C PHE A 133 -14.43 -4.54 4.78
N PRO A 134 -13.33 -4.51 4.00
CA PRO A 134 -13.20 -3.98 2.63
C PRO A 134 -14.02 -4.80 1.62
N PRO A 135 -14.09 -4.35 0.34
CA PRO A 135 -14.62 -5.19 -0.74
C PRO A 135 -13.96 -6.58 -0.74
N GLN A 136 -14.72 -7.63 -1.09
CA GLN A 136 -14.31 -9.03 -0.95
C GLN A 136 -12.92 -9.32 -1.54
N HIS A 137 -12.61 -8.83 -2.75
CA HIS A 137 -11.33 -9.02 -3.42
C HIS A 137 -10.14 -8.32 -2.71
N LEU A 138 -10.41 -7.45 -1.73
CA LEU A 138 -9.38 -6.73 -0.97
C LEU A 138 -9.20 -7.25 0.47
N ILE A 139 -9.92 -8.29 0.89
CA ILE A 139 -9.85 -8.79 2.27
C ILE A 139 -8.39 -9.16 2.65
N PHE A 140 -7.67 -9.86 1.78
CA PHE A 140 -6.26 -10.22 2.00
C PHE A 140 -5.27 -9.30 1.30
N ASN A 141 -5.65 -8.05 0.97
CA ASN A 141 -4.79 -7.15 0.21
C ASN A 141 -3.41 -6.93 0.88
N ALA A 142 -3.34 -6.86 2.21
CA ALA A 142 -2.07 -6.72 2.92
C ALA A 142 -1.10 -7.87 2.58
N LEU A 143 -1.58 -9.11 2.61
CA LEU A 143 -0.79 -10.30 2.30
C LEU A 143 -0.52 -10.42 0.79
N ASN A 144 -1.53 -10.18 -0.03
CA ASN A 144 -1.43 -10.27 -1.49
C ASN A 144 -0.51 -9.20 -2.12
N SER A 145 -0.29 -8.08 -1.42
CA SER A 145 0.58 -6.98 -1.86
C SER A 145 1.98 -7.02 -1.24
N THR A 146 2.16 -7.73 -0.14
CA THR A 146 3.45 -7.86 0.57
C THR A 146 3.83 -9.33 0.68
N PRO A 147 4.57 -9.91 -0.29
CA PRO A 147 5.02 -11.29 -0.22
C PRO A 147 5.79 -11.59 1.08
N PHE A 148 5.66 -12.80 1.62
CA PHE A 148 6.26 -13.16 2.91
C PHE A 148 7.77 -12.89 2.97
N HIS A 149 8.52 -13.28 1.93
CA HIS A 149 9.96 -13.08 1.88
C HIS A 149 10.36 -11.60 1.85
N ARG A 150 9.45 -10.72 1.43
CA ARG A 150 9.67 -9.26 1.34
C ARG A 150 9.35 -8.51 2.63
N VAL A 151 8.66 -9.12 3.58
CA VAL A 151 8.28 -8.45 4.84
C VAL A 151 9.52 -7.97 5.58
N LYS A 152 9.60 -6.66 5.82
CA LYS A 152 10.67 -5.97 6.57
C LYS A 152 10.12 -5.22 7.77
N VAL A 153 8.93 -4.67 7.62
CA VAL A 153 8.22 -3.91 8.67
C VAL A 153 6.79 -4.44 8.76
N VAL A 154 6.28 -4.56 9.97
CA VAL A 154 4.86 -4.91 10.23
C VAL A 154 4.23 -3.78 11.02
N ILE A 155 3.17 -3.20 10.49
CA ILE A 155 2.33 -2.21 11.18
C ILE A 155 1.00 -2.88 11.49
N ILE A 156 0.64 -2.95 12.78
CA ILE A 156 -0.57 -3.64 13.22
C ILE A 156 -1.66 -2.61 13.49
N GLY A 157 -2.75 -2.67 12.70
CA GLY A 157 -4.01 -1.99 12.95
C GLY A 157 -5.00 -2.87 13.71
N GLN A 158 -6.16 -2.33 14.08
CA GLN A 158 -7.20 -3.04 14.80
C GLN A 158 -8.17 -3.73 13.85
N ASP A 159 -9.05 -2.98 13.21
CA ASP A 159 -10.03 -3.43 12.22
C ASP A 159 -10.05 -2.44 11.02
N PRO A 160 -10.68 -2.80 9.90
CA PRO A 160 -10.77 -1.90 8.75
C PRO A 160 -11.59 -0.65 9.06
N TYR A 161 -11.36 0.43 8.31
CA TYR A 161 -12.28 1.55 8.31
C TYR A 161 -13.68 1.09 7.91
N HIS A 162 -14.69 1.52 8.66
CA HIS A 162 -16.09 1.09 8.48
C HIS A 162 -16.95 2.10 7.70
N GLY A 163 -16.38 3.20 7.23
CA GLY A 163 -17.02 4.14 6.31
C GLY A 163 -16.99 3.65 4.87
N PRO A 164 -18.03 3.99 4.06
CA PRO A 164 -18.08 3.61 2.64
C PRO A 164 -16.85 4.07 1.87
N GLY A 165 -16.26 3.16 1.07
CA GLY A 165 -15.12 3.46 0.20
C GLY A 165 -13.79 3.70 0.90
N GLN A 166 -13.70 3.59 2.23
CA GLN A 166 -12.47 3.85 2.99
C GLN A 166 -11.53 2.64 3.07
N ALA A 167 -12.08 1.47 3.40
CA ALA A 167 -11.26 0.27 3.59
C ALA A 167 -10.77 -0.30 2.27
N MET A 168 -9.47 -0.59 2.20
CA MET A 168 -8.83 -1.21 1.03
C MET A 168 -7.98 -2.43 1.39
N GLY A 169 -8.22 -3.05 2.57
CA GLY A 169 -7.49 -4.23 3.03
C GLY A 169 -6.06 -3.98 3.46
N LEU A 170 -5.68 -2.73 3.67
CA LEU A 170 -4.39 -2.29 4.21
C LEU A 170 -4.67 -1.46 5.47
N SER A 171 -4.05 -1.78 6.60
CA SER A 171 -4.23 -1.01 7.83
C SER A 171 -3.85 0.46 7.63
N PHE A 172 -4.63 1.37 8.21
CA PHE A 172 -4.48 2.83 8.13
C PHE A 172 -4.64 3.44 6.74
N SER A 173 -4.67 2.65 5.65
CA SER A 173 -4.71 3.11 4.26
C SER A 173 -6.14 3.35 3.77
N VAL A 174 -6.30 4.38 2.93
CA VAL A 174 -7.54 4.66 2.18
C VAL A 174 -7.21 4.82 0.69
N PRO A 175 -8.16 4.54 -0.24
CA PRO A 175 -7.95 4.79 -1.66
C PRO A 175 -7.66 6.26 -1.98
N GLU A 176 -7.04 6.52 -3.13
CA GLU A 176 -6.87 7.88 -3.65
C GLU A 176 -8.23 8.55 -3.86
N GLY A 177 -8.30 9.85 -3.60
CA GLY A 177 -9.55 10.61 -3.64
C GLY A 177 -10.41 10.53 -2.37
N VAL A 178 -10.11 9.60 -1.46
CA VAL A 178 -10.79 9.51 -0.16
C VAL A 178 -10.11 10.42 0.85
N LYS A 179 -10.91 11.13 1.65
CA LYS A 179 -10.40 12.00 2.72
C LYS A 179 -9.49 11.21 3.67
N ILE A 180 -8.28 11.74 3.90
CA ILE A 180 -7.29 11.14 4.80
C ILE A 180 -7.85 11.09 6.23
N PRO A 181 -7.98 9.90 6.86
CA PRO A 181 -8.42 9.78 8.24
C PRO A 181 -7.43 10.41 9.23
N SER A 182 -7.93 10.83 10.40
CA SER A 182 -7.13 11.53 11.42
C SER A 182 -5.91 10.74 11.88
N SER A 183 -6.04 9.43 12.05
CA SER A 183 -4.91 8.56 12.44
C SER A 183 -3.79 8.60 11.39
N LEU A 184 -4.15 8.48 10.11
CA LEU A 184 -3.17 8.53 9.02
C LEU A 184 -2.57 9.94 8.85
N ALA A 185 -3.37 10.99 9.01
CA ALA A 185 -2.87 12.37 9.01
C ALA A 185 -1.84 12.60 10.12
N ASN A 186 -2.07 12.04 11.30
CA ASN A 186 -1.12 12.10 12.43
C ASN A 186 0.16 11.29 12.13
N MET A 187 0.05 10.14 11.46
CA MET A 187 1.24 9.39 11.00
C MET A 187 2.08 10.24 10.04
N PHE A 188 1.47 10.88 9.06
CA PHE A 188 2.19 11.76 8.12
C PHE A 188 2.80 12.99 8.82
N LYS A 189 2.10 13.55 9.81
CA LYS A 189 2.63 14.66 10.63
C LYS A 189 3.87 14.24 11.40
N GLU A 190 3.84 13.07 12.05
CA GLU A 190 4.99 12.53 12.78
C GLU A 190 6.17 12.25 11.84
N LEU A 191 5.94 11.63 10.67
CA LEU A 191 6.98 11.41 9.66
C LEU A 191 7.60 12.73 9.17
N LYS A 192 6.79 13.77 8.99
CA LYS A 192 7.30 15.10 8.63
C LYS A 192 8.18 15.68 9.75
N GLN A 193 7.77 15.54 11.00
CA GLN A 193 8.52 16.06 12.16
C GLN A 193 9.81 15.27 12.42
N ASP A 194 9.78 13.94 12.25
CA ASP A 194 10.93 13.07 12.52
C ASP A 194 11.96 13.06 11.39
N LEU A 195 11.50 13.03 10.13
CA LEU A 195 12.34 12.79 8.95
C LEU A 195 12.33 13.95 7.93
N GLY A 196 11.54 14.99 8.14
CA GLY A 196 11.41 16.09 7.17
C GLY A 196 10.64 15.73 5.90
N CYS A 197 9.95 14.57 5.86
CA CYS A 197 9.20 14.14 4.69
C CYS A 197 8.08 15.10 4.32
N SER A 198 7.79 15.25 3.02
CA SER A 198 6.59 15.96 2.57
C SER A 198 5.33 15.16 2.95
N ILE A 199 4.27 15.85 3.34
CA ILE A 199 2.97 15.21 3.58
C ILE A 199 2.36 14.85 2.24
N PRO A 200 1.97 13.57 2.01
CA PRO A 200 1.34 13.15 0.78
C PRO A 200 -0.04 13.81 0.57
N SER A 201 -0.44 14.02 -0.67
CA SER A 201 -1.77 14.55 -1.04
C SER A 201 -2.89 13.51 -0.91
N HIS A 202 -2.56 12.22 -0.76
CA HIS A 202 -3.53 11.11 -0.65
C HIS A 202 -3.12 10.12 0.44
N GLY A 203 -4.10 9.31 0.89
CA GLY A 203 -3.94 8.34 1.97
C GLY A 203 -3.66 6.90 1.52
N ASN A 204 -3.31 6.68 0.25
CA ASN A 204 -3.04 5.34 -0.27
C ASN A 204 -1.62 4.89 0.06
N LEU A 205 -1.50 3.89 0.94
CA LEU A 205 -0.22 3.33 1.40
C LEU A 205 0.24 2.08 0.60
N HIS A 206 -0.40 1.77 -0.53
CA HIS A 206 -0.05 0.60 -1.34
C HIS A 206 1.44 0.58 -1.75
N LYS A 207 2.04 1.76 -1.99
CA LYS A 207 3.47 1.86 -2.26
C LYS A 207 4.34 1.40 -1.08
N TRP A 208 3.87 1.52 0.15
CA TRP A 208 4.56 0.97 1.32
C TRP A 208 4.47 -0.55 1.34
N ALA A 209 3.27 -1.09 1.09
CA ALA A 209 3.04 -2.53 1.07
C ALA A 209 3.98 -3.25 0.09
N VAL A 210 4.09 -2.79 -1.15
CA VAL A 210 4.97 -3.41 -2.17
C VAL A 210 6.46 -3.26 -1.88
N GLN A 211 6.84 -2.36 -0.98
CA GLN A 211 8.22 -2.19 -0.50
C GLN A 211 8.56 -3.07 0.71
N GLY A 212 7.60 -3.84 1.22
CA GLY A 212 7.81 -4.77 2.33
C GLY A 212 7.27 -4.30 3.67
N VAL A 213 6.38 -3.29 3.69
CA VAL A 213 5.64 -2.89 4.89
C VAL A 213 4.32 -3.65 4.93
N LEU A 214 4.21 -4.67 5.76
CA LEU A 214 2.97 -5.40 5.96
C LEU A 214 2.01 -4.56 6.82
N LEU A 215 0.98 -4.00 6.15
CA LEU A 215 -0.06 -3.18 6.77
C LEU A 215 -1.24 -4.08 7.20
N LEU A 216 -1.08 -4.76 8.33
CA LEU A 216 -1.98 -5.82 8.79
C LEU A 216 -2.95 -5.30 9.86
N ASN A 217 -4.27 -5.50 9.67
CA ASN A 217 -5.23 -5.37 10.75
C ASN A 217 -5.33 -6.70 11.53
N THR A 218 -5.67 -6.66 12.81
CA THR A 218 -5.94 -7.87 13.60
C THR A 218 -7.26 -8.54 13.20
N VAL A 219 -8.23 -7.75 12.72
CA VAL A 219 -9.51 -8.19 12.15
C VAL A 219 -9.58 -7.70 10.72
N LEU A 220 -9.84 -8.56 9.73
CA LEU A 220 -9.71 -8.18 8.32
C LEU A 220 -11.02 -7.74 7.67
N THR A 221 -12.16 -7.89 8.35
CA THR A 221 -13.47 -7.46 7.84
C THR A 221 -14.28 -6.73 8.92
N VAL A 222 -15.21 -5.88 8.48
CA VAL A 222 -16.07 -5.09 9.39
C VAL A 222 -17.39 -4.78 8.70
N ARG A 223 -18.51 -4.70 9.44
CA ARG A 223 -19.79 -4.20 8.93
C ARG A 223 -19.78 -2.68 8.81
N LYS A 224 -20.47 -2.17 7.80
CA LYS A 224 -20.66 -0.73 7.59
C LYS A 224 -21.08 -0.03 8.89
N GLN A 225 -20.35 1.03 9.26
CA GLN A 225 -20.58 1.86 10.46
C GLN A 225 -20.59 1.13 11.80
N GLN A 226 -20.08 -0.11 11.88
CA GLN A 226 -20.05 -0.90 13.10
C GLN A 226 -18.62 -1.36 13.42
N ALA A 227 -17.82 -0.45 13.99
CA ALA A 227 -16.46 -0.79 14.42
C ALA A 227 -16.45 -2.07 15.30
N ASN A 228 -15.43 -2.90 15.15
CA ASN A 228 -15.26 -4.17 15.87
C ASN A 228 -16.37 -5.22 15.67
N SER A 229 -17.29 -5.04 14.72
CA SER A 229 -18.42 -5.97 14.51
C SER A 229 -17.99 -7.41 14.19
N HIS A 230 -16.80 -7.63 13.64
CA HIS A 230 -16.24 -8.95 13.33
C HIS A 230 -15.14 -9.39 14.30
N ALA A 231 -14.94 -8.66 15.41
CA ALA A 231 -14.01 -9.08 16.46
C ALA A 231 -14.45 -10.41 17.09
N LYS A 232 -13.48 -11.23 17.51
CA LYS A 232 -13.69 -12.55 18.15
C LYS A 232 -14.43 -13.57 17.25
N LYS A 233 -14.38 -13.40 15.94
CA LYS A 233 -14.96 -14.32 14.95
C LYS A 233 -13.91 -15.26 14.32
N GLY A 234 -12.65 -15.19 14.76
CA GLY A 234 -11.54 -16.02 14.27
C GLY A 234 -10.44 -15.24 13.54
N TRP A 235 -10.70 -13.98 13.17
CA TRP A 235 -9.70 -13.17 12.49
C TRP A 235 -8.43 -12.99 13.32
N GLU A 236 -8.57 -12.74 14.62
CA GLU A 236 -7.43 -12.56 15.51
C GLU A 236 -6.54 -13.80 15.56
N GLN A 237 -7.13 -15.00 15.52
CA GLN A 237 -6.37 -16.26 15.49
C GLN A 237 -5.60 -16.42 14.18
N PHE A 238 -6.20 -16.06 13.04
CA PHE A 238 -5.55 -16.08 11.74
C PHE A 238 -4.40 -15.08 11.67
N THR A 239 -4.62 -13.83 12.07
CA THR A 239 -3.58 -12.79 12.06
C THR A 239 -2.49 -13.03 13.10
N ASP A 240 -2.82 -13.68 14.22
CA ASP A 240 -1.81 -14.16 15.18
C ASP A 240 -0.94 -15.27 14.57
N ALA A 241 -1.50 -16.17 13.76
CA ALA A 241 -0.72 -17.14 13.03
C ALA A 241 0.24 -16.47 12.01
N VAL A 242 -0.23 -15.43 11.30
CA VAL A 242 0.62 -14.63 10.40
C VAL A 242 1.79 -14.00 11.16
N ILE A 243 1.53 -13.33 12.30
CA ILE A 243 2.55 -12.68 13.13
C ILE A 243 3.55 -13.71 13.69
N LYS A 244 3.08 -14.84 14.22
CA LYS A 244 3.93 -15.92 14.71
C LYS A 244 4.81 -16.52 13.63
N THR A 245 4.26 -16.72 12.43
CA THR A 245 5.02 -17.23 11.28
C THR A 245 6.15 -16.29 10.88
N ILE A 246 5.90 -14.97 10.85
CA ILE A 246 6.95 -13.97 10.61
C ILE A 246 8.01 -14.08 11.71
N SER A 247 7.58 -14.09 12.97
CA SER A 247 8.50 -14.14 14.12
C SER A 247 9.36 -15.41 14.16
N GLN A 248 8.84 -16.53 13.68
CA GLN A 248 9.56 -17.81 13.69
C GLN A 248 10.50 -17.97 12.50
N LYS A 249 10.07 -17.52 11.31
CA LYS A 249 10.74 -17.83 10.04
C LYS A 249 11.57 -16.69 9.47
N LYS A 250 11.55 -15.51 10.09
CA LYS A 250 12.35 -14.35 9.67
C LYS A 250 13.18 -13.82 10.82
N GLU A 251 14.11 -12.92 10.48
CA GLU A 251 14.96 -12.19 11.42
C GLU A 251 15.01 -10.72 11.03
N GLY A 252 15.32 -9.83 11.98
CA GLY A 252 15.49 -8.40 11.75
C GLY A 252 14.22 -7.64 11.34
N VAL A 253 13.02 -8.23 11.48
CA VAL A 253 11.77 -7.54 11.15
C VAL A 253 11.44 -6.51 12.21
N VAL A 254 11.00 -5.31 11.80
CA VAL A 254 10.57 -4.24 12.69
C VAL A 254 9.05 -4.29 12.86
N PHE A 255 8.58 -4.42 14.10
CA PHE A 255 7.16 -4.39 14.44
C PHE A 255 6.80 -3.04 15.06
N LEU A 256 5.91 -2.29 14.41
CA LEU A 256 5.38 -1.03 14.90
C LEU A 256 4.02 -1.30 15.55
N LEU A 257 4.00 -1.25 16.89
CA LEU A 257 2.83 -1.60 17.70
C LEU A 257 2.24 -0.34 18.35
N TRP A 258 1.22 0.20 17.72
CA TRP A 258 0.60 1.46 18.14
C TRP A 258 -0.74 1.24 18.84
N GLY A 259 -0.80 1.60 20.13
CA GLY A 259 -1.94 1.41 21.00
C GLY A 259 -2.00 0.00 21.63
N ASN A 260 -2.85 -0.16 22.63
CA ASN A 260 -2.90 -1.36 23.47
C ASN A 260 -3.18 -2.65 22.66
N SER A 261 -4.15 -2.61 21.75
CA SER A 261 -4.52 -3.79 20.95
C SER A 261 -3.35 -4.33 20.11
N ALA A 262 -2.56 -3.42 19.49
CA ALA A 262 -1.37 -3.83 18.75
C ALA A 262 -0.26 -4.30 19.71
N GLN A 263 -0.08 -3.63 20.85
CA GLN A 263 0.97 -3.96 21.83
C GLN A 263 0.76 -5.32 22.50
N GLU A 264 -0.48 -5.78 22.64
CA GLU A 264 -0.79 -7.14 23.11
C GLU A 264 -0.18 -8.22 22.21
N LYS A 265 0.02 -7.93 20.93
CA LYS A 265 0.66 -8.85 19.99
C LYS A 265 2.16 -9.02 20.21
N SER A 266 2.80 -8.16 21.03
CA SER A 266 4.24 -8.28 21.34
C SER A 266 4.60 -9.62 21.96
N LYS A 267 3.67 -10.30 22.66
CA LYS A 267 3.85 -11.64 23.22
C LYS A 267 4.03 -12.76 22.18
N LEU A 268 3.69 -12.49 20.92
CA LEU A 268 3.82 -13.42 19.79
C LEU A 268 5.14 -13.28 19.05
N ILE A 269 5.95 -12.27 19.41
CA ILE A 269 7.13 -11.83 18.67
C ILE A 269 8.38 -12.12 19.49
N ASP A 270 9.31 -12.85 18.91
CA ASP A 270 10.63 -13.10 19.50
C ASP A 270 11.48 -11.81 19.44
N GLN A 271 11.66 -11.18 20.61
CA GLN A 271 12.39 -9.92 20.73
C GLN A 271 13.91 -10.09 20.59
N THR A 272 14.43 -11.32 20.60
CA THR A 272 15.84 -11.61 20.34
C THR A 272 16.16 -11.57 18.85
N LYS A 273 15.14 -11.80 18.00
CA LYS A 273 15.26 -11.84 16.54
C LYS A 273 14.71 -10.60 15.85
N HIS A 274 13.84 -9.84 16.52
CA HIS A 274 13.06 -8.77 15.89
C HIS A 274 13.10 -7.48 16.72
N HIS A 275 12.81 -6.36 16.06
CA HIS A 275 12.72 -5.06 16.70
C HIS A 275 11.26 -4.69 16.96
N ILE A 276 10.91 -4.35 18.20
CA ILE A 276 9.57 -3.91 18.58
C ILE A 276 9.60 -2.45 18.99
N LEU A 277 8.88 -1.59 18.26
CA LEU A 277 8.70 -0.18 18.59
C LEU A 277 7.24 0.03 19.05
N LYS A 278 7.06 0.48 20.29
CA LYS A 278 5.75 0.72 20.90
C LYS A 278 5.50 2.22 21.02
N ALA A 279 4.27 2.65 20.70
CA ALA A 279 3.80 4.02 20.91
C ALA A 279 2.29 4.03 21.22
N ALA A 280 1.76 5.19 21.61
CA ALA A 280 0.32 5.38 21.68
C ALA A 280 -0.30 5.22 20.28
N HIS A 281 -1.62 5.02 20.19
CA HIS A 281 -2.29 4.92 18.90
C HIS A 281 -2.33 6.31 18.20
N PRO A 282 -2.16 6.40 16.87
CA PRO A 282 -2.16 7.67 16.13
C PRO A 282 -3.52 8.37 16.04
N SER A 283 -4.60 7.83 16.63
CA SER A 283 -5.90 8.48 16.63
C SER A 283 -5.87 9.85 17.31
N GLY A 284 -6.77 10.76 16.91
CA GLY A 284 -6.90 12.08 17.51
C GLY A 284 -7.10 12.05 19.04
N LEU A 285 -7.65 10.96 19.59
CA LEU A 285 -7.88 10.80 21.03
C LEU A 285 -6.60 10.47 21.82
N SER A 286 -5.57 9.91 21.19
CA SER A 286 -4.39 9.36 21.86
C SER A 286 -3.05 9.84 21.29
N ALA A 287 -3.03 10.48 20.14
CA ALA A 287 -1.77 10.88 19.50
C ALA A 287 -0.89 11.78 20.39
N ASN A 288 -1.50 12.70 21.16
CA ASN A 288 -0.78 13.57 22.11
C ASN A 288 -0.31 12.82 23.38
N ARG A 289 -0.69 11.55 23.56
CA ARG A 289 -0.34 10.75 24.74
C ARG A 289 0.87 9.84 24.49
N GLY A 290 1.77 10.22 23.56
CA GLY A 290 3.01 9.49 23.26
C GLY A 290 3.07 8.84 21.88
N PHE A 291 2.26 9.29 20.91
CA PHE A 291 2.48 9.00 19.50
C PHE A 291 3.38 10.05 18.85
N PHE A 292 3.07 11.34 19.03
CA PHE A 292 3.96 12.40 18.56
C PHE A 292 5.28 12.39 19.35
N GLY A 293 6.37 12.48 18.62
CA GLY A 293 7.73 12.39 19.17
C GLY A 293 8.20 10.94 19.43
N CYS A 294 7.42 9.91 19.09
CA CYS A 294 7.83 8.50 19.25
C CYS A 294 8.92 8.08 18.24
N ARG A 295 9.24 8.95 17.27
CA ARG A 295 10.28 8.72 16.25
C ARG A 295 10.07 7.37 15.55
N LEU A 296 8.97 7.27 14.84
CA LEU A 296 8.38 6.06 14.23
C LEU A 296 9.36 5.10 13.53
N VAL A 297 10.52 5.60 13.13
CA VAL A 297 11.40 4.90 12.19
C VAL A 297 12.86 4.88 12.63
N ARG A 298 13.15 5.32 13.86
CA ARG A 298 14.52 5.30 14.40
C ARG A 298 14.72 4.09 15.31
N VAL A 299 15.40 3.07 14.81
CA VAL A 299 15.85 1.93 15.60
C VAL A 299 17.26 2.23 16.13
N LYS A 300 17.42 2.26 17.46
CA LYS A 300 18.74 2.34 18.08
C LYS A 300 19.36 0.94 18.07
N THR A 301 20.46 0.75 17.34
CA THR A 301 21.21 -0.50 17.37
C THR A 301 22.47 -0.31 18.21
N SER A 302 22.72 -1.23 19.12
CA SER A 302 23.94 -1.28 19.95
C SER A 302 25.14 -1.85 19.21
N SER A 303 24.94 -2.42 18.01
CA SER A 303 26.01 -3.02 17.19
C SER A 303 25.77 -2.73 15.72
N LEU A 304 26.78 -2.14 15.07
CA LEU A 304 26.79 -1.85 13.62
C LEU A 304 26.93 -3.12 12.76
N CYS A 305 27.20 -4.29 13.37
CA CYS A 305 27.56 -5.50 12.65
C CYS A 305 26.38 -6.41 12.32
N ASP A 306 25.20 -6.24 12.95
CA ASP A 306 24.14 -7.25 12.89
C ASP A 306 23.01 -6.94 11.92
N LEU A 307 23.03 -5.81 11.22
CA LEU A 307 22.05 -5.46 10.21
C LEU A 307 22.66 -5.52 8.81
N HIS A 308 23.01 -6.71 8.35
CA HIS A 308 23.10 -7.01 6.91
C HIS A 308 21.69 -7.00 6.33
N ILE A 309 21.07 -5.81 6.25
CA ILE A 309 19.99 -5.58 5.31
C ILE A 309 20.67 -5.34 3.97
N GLU A 310 20.99 -6.43 3.27
CA GLU A 310 21.43 -6.34 1.89
C GLU A 310 20.42 -5.55 1.09
N SER A 311 20.90 -4.48 0.51
CA SER A 311 20.32 -3.52 -0.40
C SER A 311 19.32 -4.13 -1.38
N ALA A 312 18.04 -4.15 -1.04
CA ALA A 312 16.97 -4.29 -2.00
C ALA A 312 15.86 -3.28 -1.66
N GLY A 313 16.03 -2.04 -2.09
CA GLY A 313 14.94 -1.08 -2.22
C GLY A 313 14.58 -0.22 -1.01
N PHE A 314 15.28 -0.31 0.11
CA PHE A 314 15.34 0.73 1.12
C PHE A 314 16.71 1.40 1.03
N VAL A 315 16.78 2.68 0.68
CA VAL A 315 18.01 3.44 0.85
C VAL A 315 18.14 3.71 2.35
N ILE A 316 19.00 2.93 2.99
CA ILE A 316 19.52 3.28 4.30
C ILE A 316 20.57 4.34 4.02
N ASN A 317 20.19 5.61 4.15
CA ASN A 317 21.18 6.67 4.16
C ASN A 317 21.97 6.53 5.46
N ASN A 318 23.17 5.97 5.35
CA ASN A 318 24.22 6.08 6.35
C ASN A 318 24.69 7.54 6.40
N SER A 319 23.89 8.43 6.99
CA SER A 319 24.44 9.71 7.45
C SER A 319 25.13 9.45 8.77
N VAL A 320 26.43 9.12 8.66
CA VAL A 320 27.36 9.07 9.78
C VAL A 320 27.52 10.48 10.30
N PHE A 321 26.71 10.89 11.27
CA PHE A 321 27.08 11.97 12.16
C PHE A 321 28.06 11.39 13.19
N GLY A 322 29.31 11.85 13.12
CA GLY A 322 30.39 11.43 13.98
C GLY A 322 30.12 11.76 15.46
N PHE A 323 29.45 10.85 16.14
CA PHE A 323 29.50 10.69 17.58
C PHE A 323 29.86 9.24 17.87
N GLN A 324 31.00 9.05 18.53
CA GLN A 324 31.51 7.75 18.92
C GLN A 324 30.44 6.99 19.72
N GLY A 325 29.99 5.85 19.19
CA GLY A 325 29.40 4.78 19.99
C GLY A 325 27.91 4.47 19.82
N ILE A 326 27.11 5.19 19.02
CA ILE A 326 25.68 4.87 18.85
C ILE A 326 25.27 5.06 17.38
N GLY A 327 25.05 3.96 16.67
CA GLY A 327 24.50 3.98 15.31
C GLY A 327 22.98 4.14 15.33
N TRP A 328 22.45 5.05 14.51
CA TRP A 328 21.01 5.21 14.26
C TRP A 328 20.71 4.75 12.84
N PHE A 329 19.72 3.88 12.68
CA PHE A 329 19.20 3.53 11.36
C PHE A 329 17.88 4.26 11.13
N ILE A 330 17.76 4.90 9.97
CA ILE A 330 16.53 5.52 9.50
C ILE A 330 15.96 4.60 8.44
N ILE A 331 14.74 4.09 8.63
CA ILE A 331 13.99 3.39 7.59
C ILE A 331 13.45 4.49 6.66
N GLY A 332 14.15 4.75 5.55
CA GLY A 332 13.71 5.73 4.57
C GLY A 332 12.53 5.20 3.77
N PHE A 333 11.39 5.86 3.88
CA PHE A 333 10.29 5.67 2.95
C PHE A 333 10.51 6.60 1.75
N TYR A 334 10.53 6.05 0.52
CA TYR A 334 10.55 6.90 -0.67
C TYR A 334 9.30 7.76 -0.72
N GLY A 335 9.50 9.08 -0.75
CA GLY A 335 8.41 10.04 -0.90
C GLY A 335 7.67 9.85 -2.23
N TYR A 336 6.43 10.31 -2.26
CA TYR A 336 5.49 10.18 -3.37
C TYR A 336 5.89 10.92 -4.66
N ASN A 337 6.91 11.75 -4.64
CA ASN A 337 7.40 12.46 -5.82
C ASN A 337 8.68 11.79 -6.30
N ASN A 338 8.73 11.43 -7.56
CA ASN A 338 9.72 10.71 -8.35
C ASN A 338 11.22 11.10 -8.16
N GLY A 339 11.72 11.15 -6.93
CA GLY A 339 13.12 11.44 -6.65
C GLY A 339 13.54 11.01 -5.24
N PRO A 340 14.84 10.81 -5.02
CA PRO A 340 15.37 10.70 -3.67
C PRO A 340 15.05 12.00 -2.92
N ILE A 341 14.69 11.88 -1.63
CA ILE A 341 14.55 13.06 -0.77
C ILE A 341 15.95 13.65 -0.64
N GLU A 342 16.25 14.75 -1.35
CA GLU A 342 17.42 15.57 -1.03
C GLU A 342 17.19 16.16 0.36
N LEU A 343 17.89 15.62 1.33
CA LEU A 343 18.05 16.26 2.64
C LEU A 343 18.91 17.50 2.43
N GLY A 344 18.26 18.63 2.19
CA GLY A 344 18.92 19.93 2.24
C GLY A 344 19.48 20.13 3.64
N ILE A 345 20.79 19.94 3.78
CA ILE A 345 21.55 20.36 4.95
C ILE A 345 21.74 21.87 4.84
N LYS A 346 21.15 22.62 5.72
CA LYS A 346 21.65 23.93 6.19
C LYS A 346 22.03 23.78 7.63
#